data_bf43f6b82cad401dbdd7d014f0b6d6cc
#
_entry.id   bf43f6b82cad401dbdd7d014f0b6d6cc
#
_cell.length_a   1.000
_cell.length_b   1.000
_cell.length_c   1.000
_cell.angle_alpha   90.00
_cell.angle_beta   90.00
_cell.angle_gamma   90.00
#
_symmetry.space_group_name_H-M   'P 1'
#
loop_
_entity.id
_entity.type
_entity.pdbx_description
1 polymer ?
#
loop_
_entity_poly.entity_id
_entity_poly.type
_entity_poly.pdbx_seq_one_letter_code
_entity_poly.pdbx_strand_id
1 'polypeptide(L)'
;DGQNEKKNPQDFALWKNAAPEHIMRWQSPWGIGFPGWHIECSAMATKYLGAEFDIHGGGMDLLFPHHESEIAQSTICNHIAPVRYWIHNNMITINGRKMGKSYNNVIKLTELFSGDHPLLEKAFHPMTIRFFILQTHYRSTLDFSNDALVAAEKGLKRLWDAYEKLRVMSYEFREGTLDEELDSKIAKLLNEFEEFMNDD
;
A
#
# COMPACT_ATOMS: atom_id res chain seq x y z
N ASP A 1 21.37 -18.75 -8.40
CA ASP A 1 21.40 -20.11 -8.95
C ASP A 1 20.63 -20.13 -10.27
N GLY A 2 21.07 -20.98 -11.23
CA GLY A 2 20.42 -21.11 -12.54
C GLY A 2 20.83 -20.07 -13.59
N GLN A 3 21.80 -19.23 -13.35
CA GLN A 3 22.25 -18.20 -14.32
C GLN A 3 22.78 -18.83 -15.61
N ASN A 4 23.40 -20.02 -15.52
CA ASN A 4 23.95 -20.74 -16.67
C ASN A 4 22.88 -21.40 -17.54
N GLU A 5 21.65 -21.49 -17.09
CA GLU A 5 20.51 -22.06 -17.81
C GLU A 5 19.72 -21.00 -18.59
N LYS A 6 19.99 -19.72 -18.34
CA LYS A 6 19.32 -18.61 -19.02
C LYS A 6 19.92 -18.38 -20.41
N LYS A 7 19.05 -18.08 -21.38
CA LYS A 7 19.46 -17.62 -22.71
C LYS A 7 19.84 -16.14 -22.68
N ASN A 8 19.12 -15.35 -21.89
CA ASN A 8 19.34 -13.91 -21.70
C ASN A 8 19.39 -13.58 -20.21
N PRO A 9 20.12 -12.54 -19.81
CA PRO A 9 20.21 -12.11 -18.41
C PRO A 9 18.85 -11.78 -17.78
N GLN A 10 17.88 -11.29 -18.58
CA GLN A 10 16.53 -10.92 -18.14
C GLN A 10 15.60 -12.12 -17.97
N ASP A 11 15.97 -13.31 -18.47
CA ASP A 11 15.13 -14.49 -18.32
C ASP A 11 14.91 -14.81 -16.84
N PHE A 12 13.69 -15.24 -16.51
CA PHE A 12 13.30 -15.60 -15.15
C PHE A 12 12.58 -16.95 -15.12
N ALA A 13 12.63 -17.63 -13.97
CA ALA A 13 12.10 -18.97 -13.84
C ALA A 13 10.57 -18.97 -13.79
N LEU A 14 9.92 -19.70 -14.70
CA LEU A 14 8.49 -19.97 -14.67
C LEU A 14 8.16 -21.18 -13.78
N TRP A 15 9.04 -22.20 -13.80
CA TRP A 15 8.92 -23.40 -13.00
C TRP A 15 10.25 -23.71 -12.35
N LYS A 16 10.24 -24.08 -11.08
CA LYS A 16 11.43 -24.41 -10.28
C LYS A 16 11.36 -25.86 -9.83
N ASN A 17 12.46 -26.58 -9.95
CA ASN A 17 12.57 -27.93 -9.41
C ASN A 17 12.47 -27.91 -7.89
N ALA A 18 11.66 -28.79 -7.31
CA ALA A 18 11.47 -28.92 -5.87
C ALA A 18 12.38 -30.01 -5.31
N ALA A 19 13.09 -29.70 -4.23
CA ALA A 19 13.75 -30.71 -3.43
C ALA A 19 12.71 -31.64 -2.76
N PRO A 20 13.08 -32.87 -2.38
CA PRO A 20 12.14 -33.84 -1.80
C PRO A 20 11.41 -33.31 -0.55
N GLU A 21 12.07 -32.46 0.24
CA GLU A 21 11.56 -31.85 1.47
C GLU A 21 10.72 -30.58 1.25
N HIS A 22 10.62 -30.09 0.00
CA HIS A 22 9.86 -28.89 -0.30
C HIS A 22 8.37 -29.15 -0.15
N ILE A 23 7.68 -28.31 0.63
CA ILE A 23 6.26 -28.49 0.95
C ILE A 23 5.38 -28.31 -0.29
N MET A 24 5.61 -27.24 -1.06
CA MET A 24 4.89 -26.97 -2.31
C MET A 24 5.60 -27.65 -3.47
N ARG A 25 4.99 -28.70 -4.01
CA ARG A 25 5.51 -29.38 -5.20
C ARG A 25 4.42 -30.14 -5.94
N TRP A 26 4.47 -30.09 -7.24
CA TRP A 26 3.53 -30.72 -8.13
C TRP A 26 4.23 -31.42 -9.29
N GLN A 27 3.59 -32.42 -9.84
CA GLN A 27 4.03 -33.06 -11.08
C GLN A 27 3.80 -32.11 -12.25
N SER A 28 4.78 -31.99 -13.13
CA SER A 28 4.69 -31.18 -14.35
C SER A 28 5.44 -31.85 -15.50
N PRO A 29 5.26 -31.38 -16.77
CA PRO A 29 6.08 -31.84 -17.89
C PRO A 29 7.59 -31.57 -17.71
N TRP A 30 7.94 -30.64 -16.85
CA TRP A 30 9.33 -30.25 -16.54
C TRP A 30 9.88 -30.91 -15.27
N GLY A 31 9.16 -31.87 -14.72
CA GLY A 31 9.51 -32.56 -13.47
C GLY A 31 8.71 -32.10 -12.28
N ILE A 32 9.03 -32.68 -11.10
CA ILE A 32 8.41 -32.29 -9.84
C ILE A 32 8.96 -30.94 -9.40
N GLY A 33 8.06 -29.97 -9.21
CA GLY A 33 8.48 -28.61 -8.92
C GLY A 33 7.33 -27.71 -8.43
N PHE A 34 7.57 -26.43 -8.47
CA PHE A 34 6.62 -25.38 -8.09
C PHE A 34 6.77 -24.16 -9.01
N PRO A 35 5.71 -23.34 -9.13
CA PRO A 35 5.74 -22.14 -9.97
C PRO A 35 6.77 -21.12 -9.47
N GLY A 36 7.34 -20.35 -10.38
CA GLY A 36 8.10 -19.16 -10.04
C GLY A 36 7.17 -18.10 -9.43
N TRP A 37 7.68 -17.27 -8.55
CA TRP A 37 6.91 -16.27 -7.81
C TRP A 37 6.05 -15.36 -8.69
N HIS A 38 6.56 -14.91 -9.82
CA HIS A 38 5.83 -13.97 -10.71
C HIS A 38 4.58 -14.61 -11.35
N ILE A 39 4.66 -15.89 -11.72
CA ILE A 39 3.55 -16.58 -12.37
C ILE A 39 2.40 -16.85 -11.40
N GLU A 40 2.66 -16.92 -10.10
CA GLU A 40 1.62 -17.05 -9.09
C GLU A 40 0.68 -15.85 -9.14
N CYS A 41 1.23 -14.64 -9.14
CA CYS A 41 0.45 -13.40 -9.21
C CYS A 41 -0.26 -13.25 -10.56
N SER A 42 0.44 -13.50 -11.68
CA SER A 42 -0.17 -13.44 -13.02
C SER A 42 -1.35 -14.39 -13.17
N ALA A 43 -1.21 -15.63 -12.69
CA ALA A 43 -2.28 -16.64 -12.75
C ALA A 43 -3.46 -16.30 -11.85
N MET A 44 -3.21 -15.83 -10.62
CA MET A 44 -4.27 -15.43 -9.69
C MET A 44 -5.01 -14.20 -10.18
N ALA A 45 -4.31 -13.18 -10.66
CA ALA A 45 -4.92 -11.98 -11.21
C ALA A 45 -5.82 -12.33 -12.40
N THR A 46 -5.31 -13.09 -13.38
CA THR A 46 -6.11 -13.52 -14.54
C THR A 46 -7.34 -14.34 -14.11
N LYS A 47 -7.21 -15.23 -13.13
CA LYS A 47 -8.29 -16.08 -12.65
C LYS A 47 -9.42 -15.31 -11.98
N TYR A 48 -9.09 -14.32 -11.14
CA TYR A 48 -10.06 -13.66 -10.28
C TYR A 48 -10.50 -12.29 -10.79
N LEU A 49 -9.67 -11.60 -11.56
CA LEU A 49 -9.93 -10.25 -12.06
C LEU A 49 -10.11 -10.19 -13.59
N GLY A 50 -9.71 -11.26 -14.30
CA GLY A 50 -9.74 -11.28 -15.76
C GLY A 50 -8.39 -11.00 -16.40
N ALA A 51 -8.38 -10.97 -17.74
CA ALA A 51 -7.16 -10.73 -18.52
C ALA A 51 -6.64 -9.29 -18.42
N GLU A 52 -7.54 -8.35 -18.15
CA GLU A 52 -7.26 -6.94 -17.90
C GLU A 52 -8.03 -6.51 -16.64
N PHE A 53 -7.40 -5.72 -15.77
CA PHE A 53 -8.02 -5.13 -14.58
C PHE A 53 -7.50 -3.70 -14.35
N ASP A 54 -8.17 -2.95 -13.46
CA ASP A 54 -7.93 -1.52 -13.38
C ASP A 54 -6.64 -1.16 -12.65
N ILE A 55 -6.42 -1.67 -11.44
CA ILE A 55 -5.33 -1.22 -10.57
C ILE A 55 -4.53 -2.41 -10.03
N HIS A 56 -3.21 -2.37 -10.19
CA HIS A 56 -2.26 -3.24 -9.51
C HIS A 56 -1.27 -2.41 -8.68
N GLY A 57 -1.14 -2.75 -7.42
CA GLY A 57 -0.28 -2.02 -6.50
C GLY A 57 0.78 -2.89 -5.85
N GLY A 58 1.89 -2.24 -5.46
CA GLY A 58 2.97 -2.90 -4.72
C GLY A 58 4.00 -1.91 -4.22
N GLY A 59 5.01 -2.42 -3.51
CA GLY A 59 6.17 -1.61 -3.15
C GLY A 59 7.05 -1.28 -4.34
N MET A 60 7.82 -0.20 -4.27
CA MET A 60 8.79 0.18 -5.30
C MET A 60 9.81 -0.91 -5.59
N ASP A 61 10.08 -1.78 -4.62
CA ASP A 61 10.98 -2.93 -4.76
C ASP A 61 10.40 -4.05 -5.65
N LEU A 62 9.08 -4.06 -5.87
CA LEU A 62 8.41 -4.99 -6.78
C LEU A 62 8.39 -4.50 -8.23
N LEU A 63 8.63 -3.21 -8.50
CA LEU A 63 8.63 -2.66 -9.85
C LEU A 63 9.49 -3.53 -10.78
N PHE A 64 10.70 -3.81 -10.35
CA PHE A 64 11.60 -4.71 -11.03
C PHE A 64 12.27 -5.70 -10.03
N PRO A 65 12.29 -7.00 -10.33
CA PRO A 65 11.83 -7.64 -11.58
C PRO A 65 10.39 -8.15 -11.54
N HIS A 66 9.66 -8.03 -10.42
CA HIS A 66 8.40 -8.76 -10.19
C HIS A 66 7.28 -8.31 -11.15
N HIS A 67 6.89 -7.03 -11.09
CA HIS A 67 5.81 -6.51 -11.92
C HIS A 67 6.14 -6.50 -13.43
N GLU A 68 7.39 -6.23 -13.80
CA GLU A 68 7.84 -6.37 -15.18
C GLU A 68 7.71 -7.80 -15.69
N SER A 69 7.98 -8.78 -14.84
CA SER A 69 7.80 -10.19 -15.17
C SER A 69 6.32 -10.58 -15.30
N GLU A 70 5.45 -10.01 -14.47
CA GLU A 70 3.99 -10.20 -14.59
C GLU A 70 3.45 -9.57 -15.89
N ILE A 71 3.91 -8.38 -16.26
CA ILE A 71 3.56 -7.75 -17.53
C ILE A 71 3.95 -8.65 -18.70
N ALA A 72 5.18 -9.14 -18.71
CA ALA A 72 5.68 -10.04 -19.77
C ALA A 72 4.84 -11.32 -19.87
N GLN A 73 4.56 -11.99 -18.75
CA GLN A 73 3.77 -13.22 -18.70
C GLN A 73 2.35 -13.00 -19.19
N SER A 74 1.67 -12.00 -18.63
CA SER A 74 0.25 -11.75 -18.91
C SER A 74 0.05 -11.25 -20.34
N THR A 75 0.94 -10.38 -20.83
CA THR A 75 0.86 -9.88 -22.21
C THR A 75 1.03 -11.01 -23.23
N ILE A 76 1.96 -11.93 -22.99
CA ILE A 76 2.17 -13.06 -23.89
C ILE A 76 0.99 -14.05 -23.82
N CYS A 77 0.48 -14.35 -22.63
CA CYS A 77 -0.59 -15.32 -22.45
C CYS A 77 -1.95 -14.81 -22.91
N ASN A 78 -2.26 -13.55 -22.63
CA ASN A 78 -3.59 -12.97 -22.84
C ASN A 78 -3.64 -12.04 -24.07
N HIS A 79 -2.50 -11.74 -24.70
CA HIS A 79 -2.36 -10.81 -25.82
C HIS A 79 -2.85 -9.38 -25.55
N ILE A 80 -2.89 -8.97 -24.28
CA ILE A 80 -3.29 -7.65 -23.81
C ILE A 80 -2.46 -7.26 -22.61
N ALA A 81 -2.26 -5.95 -22.40
CA ALA A 81 -1.66 -5.43 -21.17
C ALA A 81 -2.56 -5.76 -19.97
N PRO A 82 -2.02 -6.35 -18.87
CA PRO A 82 -2.87 -6.86 -17.80
C PRO A 82 -3.50 -5.77 -16.95
N VAL A 83 -2.94 -4.57 -16.89
CA VAL A 83 -3.28 -3.55 -15.91
C VAL A 83 -3.32 -2.17 -16.56
N ARG A 84 -4.34 -1.38 -16.21
CA ARG A 84 -4.47 0.01 -16.67
C ARG A 84 -3.61 0.97 -15.88
N TYR A 85 -3.57 0.80 -14.54
CA TYR A 85 -2.86 1.70 -13.62
C TYR A 85 -1.98 0.91 -12.65
N TRP A 86 -0.68 1.22 -12.65
CA TRP A 86 0.28 0.68 -11.71
C TRP A 86 0.54 1.70 -10.60
N ILE A 87 0.37 1.28 -9.34
CA ILE A 87 0.60 2.12 -8.18
C ILE A 87 1.73 1.53 -7.33
N HIS A 88 2.83 2.29 -7.16
CA HIS A 88 3.95 1.86 -6.36
C HIS A 88 4.14 2.78 -5.15
N ASN A 89 4.01 2.22 -3.96
CA ASN A 89 4.33 2.91 -2.72
C ASN A 89 5.80 2.71 -2.32
N ASN A 90 6.34 3.71 -1.62
CA ASN A 90 7.70 3.64 -1.13
C ASN A 90 7.80 2.82 0.17
N MET A 91 9.02 2.61 0.65
CA MET A 91 9.32 1.79 1.81
C MET A 91 8.97 2.50 3.12
N ILE A 92 8.83 1.68 4.16
CA ILE A 92 8.74 2.14 5.56
C ILE A 92 10.13 2.07 6.18
N THR A 93 10.50 3.13 6.90
CA THR A 93 11.69 3.19 7.73
C THR A 93 11.33 3.36 9.20
N ILE A 94 12.23 2.99 10.07
CA ILE A 94 12.12 3.20 11.52
C ILE A 94 13.33 4.03 11.94
N ASN A 95 13.11 5.26 12.37
CA ASN A 95 14.18 6.20 12.70
C ASN A 95 15.24 6.31 11.57
N GLY A 96 14.77 6.48 10.33
CA GLY A 96 15.60 6.62 9.13
C GLY A 96 16.21 5.31 8.60
N ARG A 97 16.02 4.17 9.26
CA ARG A 97 16.56 2.88 8.84
C ARG A 97 15.46 2.00 8.24
N LYS A 98 15.71 1.37 7.09
CA LYS A 98 14.78 0.44 6.45
C LYS A 98 14.23 -0.56 7.47
N MET A 99 12.91 -0.72 7.52
CA MET A 99 12.27 -1.76 8.34
C MET A 99 12.53 -3.13 7.73
N GLY A 100 13.00 -4.08 8.53
CA GLY A 100 13.26 -5.43 8.06
C GLY A 100 13.66 -6.39 9.17
N LYS A 101 13.35 -7.67 8.99
CA LYS A 101 13.64 -8.72 9.96
C LYS A 101 15.15 -8.83 10.28
N SER A 102 16.00 -8.67 9.27
CA SER A 102 17.47 -8.69 9.41
C SER A 102 18.02 -7.54 10.25
N TYR A 103 17.26 -6.46 10.42
CA TYR A 103 17.62 -5.30 11.25
C TYR A 103 17.00 -5.34 12.64
N ASN A 104 16.18 -6.37 12.92
CA ASN A 104 15.46 -6.52 14.18
C ASN A 104 14.67 -5.25 14.59
N ASN A 105 14.10 -4.56 13.62
CA ASN A 105 13.35 -3.31 13.80
C ASN A 105 11.92 -3.38 13.21
N VAL A 106 11.41 -4.59 13.01
CA VAL A 106 10.02 -4.77 12.55
C VAL A 106 9.07 -4.53 13.72
N ILE A 107 8.19 -3.56 13.57
CA ILE A 107 7.11 -3.29 14.53
C ILE A 107 5.80 -3.80 13.92
N LYS A 108 5.11 -4.70 14.60
CA LYS A 108 3.80 -5.21 14.16
C LYS A 108 2.70 -4.20 14.53
N LEU A 109 1.59 -4.23 13.80
CA LEU A 109 0.44 -3.38 14.11
C LEU A 109 -0.07 -3.62 15.54
N THR A 110 -0.10 -4.88 15.99
CA THR A 110 -0.49 -5.23 17.36
C THR A 110 0.41 -4.57 18.40
N GLU A 111 1.71 -4.51 18.14
CA GLU A 111 2.69 -3.87 19.03
C GLU A 111 2.54 -2.33 19.02
N LEU A 112 2.24 -1.72 17.85
CA LEU A 112 1.89 -0.29 17.79
C LEU A 112 0.66 0.04 18.65
N PHE A 113 -0.33 -0.84 18.67
CA PHE A 113 -1.58 -0.63 19.42
C PHE A 113 -1.46 -0.95 20.90
N SER A 114 -0.60 -1.90 21.28
CA SER A 114 -0.33 -2.25 22.69
C SER A 114 0.76 -1.39 23.32
N GLY A 115 1.67 -0.84 22.49
CA GLY A 115 2.90 -0.18 22.97
C GLY A 115 3.98 -1.16 23.43
N ASP A 116 3.79 -2.46 23.24
CA ASP A 116 4.71 -3.51 23.71
C ASP A 116 5.81 -3.79 22.67
N HIS A 117 6.68 -2.81 22.48
CA HIS A 117 7.86 -2.95 21.62
C HIS A 117 8.97 -2.02 22.08
N PRO A 118 10.26 -2.45 22.10
CA PRO A 118 11.37 -1.64 22.62
C PRO A 118 11.59 -0.27 21.93
N LEU A 119 11.14 -0.13 20.70
CA LEU A 119 11.25 1.11 19.92
C LEU A 119 10.05 2.06 20.10
N LEU A 120 9.04 1.65 20.88
CA LEU A 120 7.85 2.46 21.16
C LEU A 120 7.87 2.99 22.59
N GLU A 121 7.53 4.26 22.76
CA GLU A 121 7.41 4.89 24.09
C GLU A 121 6.03 4.65 24.71
N LYS A 122 5.02 4.39 23.88
CA LYS A 122 3.64 4.16 24.32
C LYS A 122 2.80 3.44 23.27
N ALA A 123 1.62 3.03 23.66
CA ALA A 123 0.58 2.59 22.75
C ALA A 123 0.01 3.76 21.91
N PHE A 124 -0.32 3.48 20.66
CA PHE A 124 -0.96 4.44 19.76
C PHE A 124 -2.32 3.92 19.29
N HIS A 125 -3.31 4.81 19.27
CA HIS A 125 -4.62 4.47 18.75
C HIS A 125 -4.54 4.14 17.23
N PRO A 126 -5.26 3.13 16.73
CA PRO A 126 -5.22 2.75 15.30
C PRO A 126 -5.46 3.92 14.34
N MET A 127 -6.36 4.83 14.69
CA MET A 127 -6.63 6.04 13.88
C MET A 127 -5.45 7.02 13.86
N THR A 128 -4.61 7.06 14.89
CA THR A 128 -3.38 7.85 14.87
C THR A 128 -2.39 7.30 13.84
N ILE A 129 -2.22 5.97 13.82
CA ILE A 129 -1.35 5.30 12.83
C ILE A 129 -1.89 5.52 11.42
N ARG A 130 -3.20 5.36 11.22
CA ARG A 130 -3.84 5.64 9.92
C ARG A 130 -3.63 7.08 9.48
N PHE A 131 -3.87 8.04 10.36
CA PHE A 131 -3.67 9.46 10.07
C PHE A 131 -2.22 9.78 9.74
N PHE A 132 -1.26 9.22 10.49
CA PHE A 132 0.16 9.35 10.22
C PHE A 132 0.54 8.86 8.81
N ILE A 133 0.05 7.68 8.41
CA ILE A 133 0.30 7.13 7.07
C ILE A 133 -0.28 8.05 5.99
N LEU A 134 -1.52 8.51 6.16
CA LEU A 134 -2.22 9.35 5.18
C LEU A 134 -1.64 10.78 5.03
N GLN A 135 -0.85 11.26 5.98
CA GLN A 135 -0.16 12.54 5.87
C GLN A 135 1.04 12.51 4.92
N THR A 136 1.51 11.32 4.56
CA THR A 136 2.68 11.15 3.70
C THR A 136 2.23 10.69 2.32
N HIS A 137 2.72 11.35 1.27
CA HIS A 137 2.47 10.91 -0.09
C HIS A 137 2.98 9.47 -0.28
N TYR A 138 2.20 8.59 -0.91
CA TYR A 138 2.50 7.15 -1.01
C TYR A 138 3.83 6.83 -1.71
N ARG A 139 4.33 7.71 -2.59
CA ARG A 139 5.65 7.57 -3.24
C ARG A 139 6.81 8.01 -2.37
N SER A 140 6.55 8.68 -1.24
CA SER A 140 7.58 9.12 -0.31
C SER A 140 7.87 8.04 0.73
N THR A 141 9.11 8.00 1.23
CA THR A 141 9.46 7.13 2.35
C THR A 141 8.68 7.54 3.59
N LEU A 142 8.05 6.57 4.24
CA LEU A 142 7.33 6.77 5.49
C LEU A 142 8.24 6.39 6.66
N ASP A 143 8.69 7.38 7.43
CA ASP A 143 9.57 7.16 8.57
C ASP A 143 8.80 7.12 9.90
N PHE A 144 8.73 5.95 10.50
CA PHE A 144 8.14 5.76 11.83
C PHE A 144 9.14 6.17 12.91
N SER A 145 8.75 7.16 13.71
CA SER A 145 9.43 7.55 14.95
C SER A 145 8.40 7.92 16.01
N ASN A 146 8.77 7.85 17.30
CA ASN A 146 7.87 8.25 18.38
C ASN A 146 7.43 9.71 18.24
N ASP A 147 8.34 10.61 17.89
CA ASP A 147 8.04 12.02 17.71
C ASP A 147 7.04 12.26 16.57
N ALA A 148 7.19 11.56 15.45
CA ALA A 148 6.29 11.65 14.31
C ALA A 148 4.88 11.11 14.66
N LEU A 149 4.81 10.00 15.38
CA LEU A 149 3.54 9.43 15.85
C LEU A 149 2.83 10.33 16.87
N VAL A 150 3.58 10.93 17.80
CA VAL A 150 3.03 11.90 18.77
C VAL A 150 2.56 13.17 18.07
N ALA A 151 3.28 13.64 17.05
CA ALA A 151 2.85 14.78 16.24
C ALA A 151 1.54 14.48 15.48
N ALA A 152 1.44 13.29 14.86
CA ALA A 152 0.23 12.83 14.20
C ALA A 152 -0.96 12.71 15.16
N GLU A 153 -0.75 12.18 16.36
CA GLU A 153 -1.78 12.10 17.40
C GLU A 153 -2.34 13.48 17.78
N LYS A 154 -1.45 14.47 17.99
CA LYS A 154 -1.84 15.86 18.25
C LYS A 154 -2.60 16.49 17.08
N GLY A 155 -2.14 16.22 15.85
CA GLY A 155 -2.81 16.68 14.62
C GLY A 155 -4.21 16.10 14.50
N LEU A 156 -4.36 14.79 14.65
CA LEU A 156 -5.64 14.10 14.61
C LEU A 156 -6.61 14.63 15.70
N LYS A 157 -6.11 14.83 16.93
CA LYS A 157 -6.91 15.41 18.00
C LYS A 157 -7.47 16.79 17.65
N ARG A 158 -6.64 17.67 17.04
CA ARG A 158 -7.11 19.00 16.59
C ARG A 158 -8.22 18.90 15.55
N LEU A 159 -8.12 17.95 14.62
CA LEU A 159 -9.18 17.71 13.63
C LEU A 159 -10.47 17.25 14.30
N TRP A 160 -10.38 16.32 15.25
CA TRP A 160 -11.55 15.86 16.01
C TRP A 160 -12.17 16.99 16.83
N ASP A 161 -11.36 17.79 17.52
CA ASP A 161 -11.84 18.94 18.31
C ASP A 161 -12.56 19.97 17.41
N ALA A 162 -12.05 20.20 16.19
CA ALA A 162 -12.71 21.07 15.22
C ALA A 162 -14.03 20.48 14.71
N TYR A 163 -14.02 19.18 14.35
CA TYR A 163 -15.22 18.48 13.90
C TYR A 163 -16.33 18.50 14.96
N GLU A 164 -16.00 18.22 16.23
CA GLU A 164 -16.99 18.25 17.32
C GLU A 164 -17.57 19.65 17.53
N LYS A 165 -16.74 20.70 17.45
CA LYS A 165 -17.22 22.08 17.52
C LYS A 165 -18.20 22.38 16.38
N LEU A 166 -17.85 22.04 15.15
CA LEU A 166 -18.74 22.25 13.99
C LEU A 166 -20.03 21.43 14.11
N ARG A 167 -19.94 20.20 14.61
CA ARG A 167 -21.10 19.35 14.85
C ARG A 167 -22.05 19.96 15.86
N VAL A 168 -21.57 20.47 16.97
CA VAL A 168 -22.37 21.15 17.97
C VAL A 168 -23.02 22.41 17.37
N MET A 169 -22.24 23.25 16.70
CA MET A 169 -22.76 24.45 16.03
C MET A 169 -23.84 24.12 15.00
N SER A 170 -23.68 23.04 14.23
CA SER A 170 -24.67 22.64 13.23
C SER A 170 -26.03 22.25 13.83
N TYR A 171 -26.06 21.77 15.07
CA TYR A 171 -27.32 21.54 15.81
C TYR A 171 -27.97 22.83 16.29
N GLU A 172 -27.15 23.80 16.69
CA GLU A 172 -27.65 25.11 17.18
C GLU A 172 -28.16 25.99 16.02
N PHE A 173 -27.57 25.87 14.81
CA PHE A 173 -27.97 26.65 13.62
C PHE A 173 -29.15 26.07 12.83
N ARG A 174 -29.71 24.93 13.19
CA ARG A 174 -30.88 24.36 12.48
C ARG A 174 -32.16 25.23 12.56
N GLU A 175 -32.20 26.25 13.42
CA GLU A 175 -33.31 27.20 13.54
C GLU A 175 -33.01 28.59 12.95
N GLY A 176 -31.82 28.79 12.34
CA GLY A 176 -31.40 30.06 11.76
C GLY A 176 -31.78 30.22 10.29
N THR A 177 -31.97 31.45 9.85
CA THR A 177 -32.10 31.82 8.44
C THR A 177 -30.83 31.46 7.69
N LEU A 178 -30.97 30.81 6.52
CA LEU A 178 -29.87 30.50 5.61
C LEU A 178 -29.12 31.79 5.25
N ASP A 179 -27.80 31.79 5.45
CA ASP A 179 -26.90 32.86 4.97
C ASP A 179 -26.44 32.48 3.58
N GLU A 180 -27.05 33.06 2.55
CA GLU A 180 -26.78 32.79 1.15
C GLU A 180 -25.27 33.04 0.78
N GLU A 181 -24.63 34.00 1.43
CA GLU A 181 -23.20 34.28 1.23
C GLU A 181 -22.32 33.16 1.78
N LEU A 182 -22.68 32.60 2.94
CA LEU A 182 -21.97 31.48 3.55
C LEU A 182 -22.17 30.22 2.73
N ASP A 183 -23.39 29.93 2.28
CA ASP A 183 -23.68 28.77 1.44
C ASP A 183 -22.93 28.83 0.11
N SER A 184 -22.82 30.00 -0.50
CA SER A 184 -22.00 30.21 -1.72
C SER A 184 -20.53 29.94 -1.47
N LYS A 185 -19.98 30.39 -0.33
CA LYS A 185 -18.58 30.11 0.05
C LYS A 185 -18.32 28.63 0.31
N ILE A 186 -19.26 27.94 0.98
CA ILE A 186 -19.17 26.51 1.23
C ILE A 186 -19.21 25.73 -0.08
N ALA A 187 -20.13 26.05 -0.99
CA ALA A 187 -20.26 25.41 -2.29
C ALA A 187 -18.95 25.58 -3.11
N LYS A 188 -18.36 26.78 -3.07
CA LYS A 188 -17.07 27.02 -3.74
C LYS A 188 -15.95 26.18 -3.14
N LEU A 189 -15.82 26.09 -1.82
CA LEU A 189 -14.80 25.27 -1.15
C LEU A 189 -14.98 23.78 -1.44
N LEU A 190 -16.21 23.29 -1.52
CA LEU A 190 -16.48 21.90 -1.90
C LEU A 190 -16.07 21.61 -3.33
N ASN A 191 -16.36 22.50 -4.28
CA ASN A 191 -15.93 22.34 -5.66
C ASN A 191 -14.39 22.37 -5.79
N GLU A 192 -13.74 23.33 -5.13
CA GLU A 192 -12.26 23.38 -5.10
C GLU A 192 -11.67 22.11 -4.50
N PHE A 193 -12.28 21.55 -3.45
CA PHE A 193 -11.85 20.28 -2.85
C PHE A 193 -12.02 19.10 -3.83
N GLU A 194 -13.16 19.02 -4.52
CA GLU A 194 -13.39 17.97 -5.53
C GLU A 194 -12.43 18.08 -6.71
N GLU A 195 -12.13 19.30 -7.18
CA GLU A 195 -11.12 19.54 -8.22
C GLU A 195 -9.75 19.03 -7.77
N PHE A 196 -9.31 19.40 -6.56
CA PHE A 196 -8.05 18.92 -5.98
C PHE A 196 -7.98 17.39 -5.84
N MET A 197 -9.09 16.76 -5.47
CA MET A 197 -9.15 15.29 -5.34
C MET A 197 -9.15 14.55 -6.68
N ASN A 198 -9.52 15.22 -7.76
CA ASN A 198 -9.58 14.63 -9.10
C ASN A 198 -8.31 14.89 -9.94
N ASP A 199 -7.40 15.75 -9.47
CA ASP A 199 -6.18 16.17 -10.19
C ASP A 199 -4.92 15.37 -9.77
N ASP A 200 -5.05 14.35 -8.92
CA ASP A 200 -3.94 13.48 -8.44
C ASP A 200 -3.86 12.14 -9.22
#